data_58df2e92aafb45081cee6bca560a46cb
#
_entry.id   58df2e92aafb45081cee6bca560a46cb
#
_cell.length_a   1.000
_cell.length_b   1.000
_cell.length_c   1.000
_cell.angle_alpha   90.00
_cell.angle_beta   90.00
_cell.angle_gamma   90.00
#
_symmetry.space_group_name_H-M   'P 1'
#
loop_
_entity.id
_entity.type
_entity.pdbx_description
1 polymer ?
#
loop_
_entity_poly.entity_id
_entity_poly.type
_entity_poly.pdbx_seq_one_letter_code
_entity_poly.pdbx_strand_id
1 'polypeptide(L)'
;MLSHRLTLTVSLTLCYTPLAWTEDTPQAQLSNLLRRVNTMSATVQQLIVESDGAVLEESSIQMHVMKPDGFYWETLEPFPELVVTNGAVLWNYQPDLEQVVIENWDSSRAELAAELLSGRTDSLAEEYEIHIEKDIGEDMAVFQLLPLDQNSLYRRINISFDNTALLSIHLDSKNGQKTLWQFNQPQINQQLPPDLFNFQIPTGIDIVDNRVSQD
;
A
#
# COMPACT_ATOMS: atom_id res chain seq x y z
N MET A 1 53.68 29.11 64.29
CA MET A 1 52.57 28.16 64.10
C MET A 1 51.71 28.67 62.94
N LEU A 2 51.99 28.22 61.71
CA LEU A 2 51.19 28.55 60.50
C LEU A 2 50.36 27.33 60.13
N SER A 3 49.01 27.48 60.24
CA SER A 3 48.09 26.45 59.82
C SER A 3 47.69 26.66 58.36
N HIS A 4 48.13 25.77 57.49
CA HIS A 4 47.70 25.72 56.09
C HIS A 4 46.30 25.06 56.01
N ARG A 5 45.30 25.81 55.55
CA ARG A 5 43.98 25.27 55.20
C ARG A 5 44.03 24.86 53.73
N LEU A 6 43.88 23.55 53.47
CA LEU A 6 43.76 22.95 52.17
C LEU A 6 42.31 23.06 51.74
N THR A 7 42.02 23.86 50.70
CA THR A 7 40.69 23.97 50.09
C THR A 7 40.59 22.98 48.96
N LEU A 8 39.74 21.96 49.10
CA LEU A 8 39.48 20.96 48.07
C LEU A 8 38.36 21.48 47.15
N THR A 9 38.68 21.85 45.94
CA THR A 9 37.70 22.25 44.89
C THR A 9 37.26 21.01 44.14
N VAL A 10 36.00 20.59 44.31
CA VAL A 10 35.38 19.53 43.57
C VAL A 10 34.79 20.14 42.29
N SER A 11 35.40 19.86 41.14
CA SER A 11 34.88 20.21 39.81
C SER A 11 33.84 19.16 39.41
N LEU A 12 32.57 19.55 39.36
CA LEU A 12 31.47 18.73 38.86
C LEU A 12 31.40 18.87 37.32
N THR A 13 31.93 17.89 36.58
CA THR A 13 31.85 17.87 35.12
C THR A 13 30.49 17.32 34.71
N LEU A 14 29.57 18.21 34.24
CA LEU A 14 28.31 17.80 33.64
C LEU A 14 28.61 17.18 32.27
N CYS A 15 28.45 15.85 32.14
CA CYS A 15 28.43 15.19 30.85
C CYS A 15 27.08 15.46 30.18
N TYR A 16 27.08 16.36 29.20
CA TYR A 16 25.98 16.50 28.26
C TYR A 16 26.06 15.35 27.27
N THR A 17 25.21 14.34 27.39
CA THR A 17 24.96 13.37 26.32
C THR A 17 24.01 14.04 25.31
N PRO A 18 24.42 14.27 24.06
CA PRO A 18 23.49 14.72 23.05
C PRO A 18 22.43 13.61 22.84
N LEU A 19 21.14 13.95 23.04
CA LEU A 19 20.05 13.11 22.53
C LEU A 19 20.16 13.15 21.00
N ALA A 20 20.68 12.08 20.41
CA ALA A 20 20.60 11.88 18.98
C ALA A 20 19.12 11.62 18.66
N TRP A 21 18.48 12.57 18.01
CA TRP A 21 17.19 12.35 17.36
C TRP A 21 17.49 11.46 16.16
N THR A 22 17.18 10.18 16.27
CA THR A 22 17.19 9.30 15.10
C THR A 22 15.95 9.68 14.29
N GLU A 23 16.16 10.34 13.14
CA GLU A 23 15.09 10.44 12.13
C GLU A 23 14.67 9.01 11.77
N ASP A 24 13.35 8.76 11.73
CA ASP A 24 12.83 7.50 11.29
C ASP A 24 13.31 7.21 9.86
N THR A 25 13.73 5.99 9.59
CA THR A 25 14.14 5.59 8.23
C THR A 25 12.94 5.75 7.27
N PRO A 26 13.18 5.98 5.95
CA PRO A 26 12.10 6.05 4.95
C PRO A 26 11.15 4.86 5.04
N GLN A 27 11.68 3.68 5.26
CA GLN A 27 10.93 2.46 5.50
C GLN A 27 10.03 2.53 6.74
N ALA A 28 10.55 3.00 7.87
CA ALA A 28 9.77 3.14 9.10
C ALA A 28 8.65 4.17 8.92
N GLN A 29 8.93 5.27 8.21
CA GLN A 29 7.95 6.31 7.90
C GLN A 29 6.82 5.76 7.02
N LEU A 30 7.14 5.08 5.90
CA LEU A 30 6.16 4.45 5.03
C LEU A 30 5.32 3.41 5.78
N SER A 31 5.98 2.52 6.52
CA SER A 31 5.29 1.49 7.32
C SER A 31 4.35 2.10 8.36
N ASN A 32 4.73 3.23 8.98
CA ASN A 32 3.89 3.93 9.93
C ASN A 32 2.65 4.57 9.27
N LEU A 33 2.80 5.13 8.06
CA LEU A 33 1.68 5.67 7.30
C LEU A 33 0.69 4.56 6.92
N LEU A 34 1.18 3.47 6.33
CA LEU A 34 0.35 2.35 5.91
C LEU A 34 -0.34 1.65 7.10
N ARG A 35 0.35 1.45 8.23
CA ARG A 35 -0.22 0.78 9.41
C ARG A 35 -1.34 1.55 10.11
N ARG A 36 -1.38 2.87 9.98
CA ARG A 36 -2.45 3.71 10.58
C ARG A 36 -3.80 3.52 9.89
N VAL A 37 -3.80 3.01 8.68
CA VAL A 37 -5.03 2.75 7.91
C VAL A 37 -5.57 1.37 8.29
N ASN A 38 -6.70 1.31 9.01
CA ASN A 38 -7.42 0.06 9.30
C ASN A 38 -8.50 -0.20 8.25
N THR A 39 -9.18 0.86 7.83
CA THR A 39 -10.12 0.82 6.71
C THR A 39 -9.85 2.00 5.79
N MET A 40 -10.10 1.81 4.50
CA MET A 40 -10.02 2.88 3.51
C MET A 40 -11.08 2.68 2.43
N SER A 41 -11.72 3.78 2.02
CA SER A 41 -12.59 3.84 0.84
C SER A 41 -12.13 4.97 -0.05
N ALA A 42 -12.08 4.75 -1.35
CA ALA A 42 -11.73 5.77 -2.32
C ALA A 42 -12.34 5.47 -3.69
N THR A 43 -12.56 6.52 -4.49
CA THR A 43 -12.66 6.36 -5.94
C THR A 43 -11.26 6.44 -6.51
N VAL A 44 -10.88 5.48 -7.35
CA VAL A 44 -9.56 5.41 -7.97
C VAL A 44 -9.71 5.64 -9.47
N GLN A 45 -8.91 6.59 -9.99
CA GLN A 45 -8.71 6.72 -11.42
C GLN A 45 -7.44 5.96 -11.79
N GLN A 46 -7.57 4.97 -12.65
CA GLN A 46 -6.44 4.23 -13.20
C GLN A 46 -6.13 4.73 -14.60
N LEU A 47 -4.85 4.94 -14.87
CA LEU A 47 -4.32 5.23 -16.19
C LEU A 47 -3.18 4.27 -16.50
N ILE A 48 -3.29 3.55 -17.59
CA ILE A 48 -2.23 2.68 -18.11
C ILE A 48 -1.70 3.28 -19.40
N VAL A 49 -0.38 3.48 -19.45
CA VAL A 49 0.32 4.13 -20.56
C VAL A 49 1.41 3.19 -21.08
N GLU A 50 1.45 3.02 -22.39
CA GLU A 50 2.51 2.26 -23.08
C GLU A 50 3.85 3.00 -23.05
N SER A 51 4.91 2.29 -23.40
CA SER A 51 6.28 2.80 -23.42
C SER A 51 6.49 3.97 -24.38
N ASP A 52 5.68 4.11 -25.42
CA ASP A 52 5.69 5.21 -26.39
C ASP A 52 4.83 6.41 -25.98
N GLY A 53 4.13 6.29 -24.83
CA GLY A 53 3.26 7.32 -24.26
C GLY A 53 1.79 7.23 -24.71
N ALA A 54 1.41 6.22 -25.49
CA ALA A 54 0.02 5.99 -25.85
C ALA A 54 -0.77 5.53 -24.61
N VAL A 55 -1.98 6.08 -24.42
CA VAL A 55 -2.90 5.62 -23.40
C VAL A 55 -3.47 4.28 -23.84
N LEU A 56 -3.23 3.25 -23.04
CA LEU A 56 -3.76 1.90 -23.27
C LEU A 56 -5.14 1.74 -22.64
N GLU A 57 -5.29 2.24 -21.41
CA GLU A 57 -6.52 2.12 -20.65
C GLU A 57 -6.68 3.27 -19.67
N GLU A 58 -7.92 3.71 -19.50
CA GLU A 58 -8.35 4.62 -18.42
C GLU A 58 -9.57 4.01 -17.76
N SER A 59 -9.51 3.80 -16.43
CA SER A 59 -10.55 3.11 -15.68
C SER A 59 -10.98 3.91 -14.46
N SER A 60 -12.27 3.84 -14.14
CA SER A 60 -12.83 4.34 -12.88
C SER A 60 -13.17 3.18 -11.97
N ILE A 61 -12.67 3.23 -10.73
CA ILE A 61 -12.69 2.11 -9.80
C ILE A 61 -13.24 2.58 -8.45
N GLN A 62 -14.06 1.76 -7.83
CA GLN A 62 -14.45 1.89 -6.44
C GLN A 62 -13.64 0.92 -5.58
N MET A 63 -12.93 1.44 -4.58
CA MET A 63 -12.05 0.65 -3.75
C MET A 63 -12.45 0.73 -2.29
N HIS A 64 -12.44 -0.43 -1.62
CA HIS A 64 -12.54 -0.52 -0.16
C HIS A 64 -11.53 -1.51 0.38
N VAL A 65 -10.91 -1.16 1.49
CA VAL A 65 -9.96 -2.00 2.22
C VAL A 65 -10.39 -2.09 3.67
N MET A 66 -10.33 -3.26 4.25
CA MET A 66 -10.51 -3.51 5.69
C MET A 66 -9.50 -4.54 6.16
N LYS A 67 -8.56 -4.08 7.00
CA LYS A 67 -7.56 -4.99 7.56
C LYS A 67 -8.19 -6.05 8.48
N PRO A 68 -7.59 -7.27 8.52
CA PRO A 68 -6.30 -7.60 7.89
C PRO A 68 -6.39 -7.95 6.39
N ASP A 69 -7.48 -8.47 5.87
CA ASP A 69 -7.49 -9.12 4.56
C ASP A 69 -8.74 -8.81 3.71
N GLY A 70 -9.59 -7.88 4.15
CA GLY A 70 -10.72 -7.41 3.35
C GLY A 70 -10.24 -6.48 2.24
N PHE A 71 -10.49 -6.85 0.99
CA PHE A 71 -10.19 -6.05 -0.17
C PHE A 71 -11.34 -6.12 -1.16
N TYR A 72 -11.75 -4.97 -1.67
CA TYR A 72 -12.81 -4.78 -2.65
C TYR A 72 -12.32 -3.80 -3.71
N TRP A 73 -12.34 -4.22 -4.96
CA TRP A 73 -11.90 -3.44 -6.10
C TRP A 73 -12.89 -3.64 -7.24
N GLU A 74 -13.71 -2.65 -7.50
CA GLU A 74 -14.73 -2.68 -8.54
C GLU A 74 -14.37 -1.70 -9.64
N THR A 75 -13.96 -2.21 -10.79
CA THR A 75 -13.82 -1.44 -12.01
C THR A 75 -15.23 -1.18 -12.56
N LEU A 76 -15.59 0.11 -12.67
CA LEU A 76 -16.90 0.54 -13.16
C LEU A 76 -16.91 0.71 -14.66
N GLU A 77 -15.83 1.25 -15.21
CA GLU A 77 -15.63 1.56 -16.64
C GLU A 77 -14.15 1.36 -17.00
N PRO A 78 -13.80 1.00 -18.25
CA PRO A 78 -14.71 0.70 -19.38
C PRO A 78 -15.23 -0.73 -19.38
N PHE A 79 -14.55 -1.65 -18.66
CA PHE A 79 -14.89 -3.07 -18.57
C PHE A 79 -15.19 -3.39 -17.10
N PRO A 80 -16.47 -3.54 -16.75
CA PRO A 80 -16.85 -3.83 -15.37
C PRO A 80 -16.23 -5.14 -14.88
N GLU A 81 -15.57 -5.08 -13.73
CA GLU A 81 -14.98 -6.22 -13.05
C GLU A 81 -15.00 -5.98 -11.54
N LEU A 82 -15.28 -7.02 -10.76
CA LEU A 82 -15.20 -6.94 -9.31
C LEU A 82 -14.23 -8.00 -8.79
N VAL A 83 -13.18 -7.54 -8.14
CA VAL A 83 -12.26 -8.38 -7.35
C VAL A 83 -12.54 -8.13 -5.88
N VAL A 84 -12.94 -9.16 -5.15
CA VAL A 84 -13.24 -9.03 -3.72
C VAL A 84 -12.71 -10.24 -2.95
N THR A 85 -12.18 -9.97 -1.75
CA THR A 85 -11.76 -11.03 -0.82
C THR A 85 -12.09 -10.70 0.62
N ASN A 86 -12.40 -11.74 1.39
CA ASN A 86 -12.60 -11.67 2.84
C ASN A 86 -11.40 -12.26 3.63
N GLY A 87 -10.28 -12.53 2.96
CA GLY A 87 -9.10 -13.14 3.54
C GLY A 87 -9.05 -14.67 3.51
N ALA A 88 -10.14 -15.33 3.11
CA ALA A 88 -10.18 -16.77 2.91
C ALA A 88 -10.43 -17.14 1.44
N VAL A 89 -11.31 -16.41 0.80
CA VAL A 89 -11.75 -16.64 -0.58
C VAL A 89 -11.57 -15.34 -1.37
N LEU A 90 -11.12 -15.49 -2.60
CA LEU A 90 -11.09 -14.45 -3.62
C LEU A 90 -12.19 -14.75 -4.65
N TRP A 91 -13.00 -13.76 -4.96
CA TRP A 91 -13.94 -13.76 -6.06
C TRP A 91 -13.50 -12.75 -7.10
N ASN A 92 -13.38 -13.17 -8.34
CA ASN A 92 -13.22 -12.31 -9.50
C ASN A 92 -14.47 -12.46 -10.37
N TYR A 93 -15.34 -11.46 -10.35
CA TYR A 93 -16.59 -11.44 -11.08
C TYR A 93 -16.52 -10.52 -12.29
N GLN A 94 -16.78 -11.05 -13.45
CA GLN A 94 -16.81 -10.35 -14.74
C GLN A 94 -18.23 -10.37 -15.29
N PRO A 95 -19.02 -9.32 -15.04
CA PRO A 95 -20.43 -9.29 -15.42
C PRO A 95 -20.67 -9.42 -16.93
N ASP A 96 -19.80 -8.83 -17.75
CA ASP A 96 -19.90 -8.90 -19.23
C ASP A 96 -19.67 -10.30 -19.78
N LEU A 97 -18.96 -11.16 -19.05
CA LEU A 97 -18.76 -12.57 -19.36
C LEU A 97 -19.74 -13.49 -18.64
N GLU A 98 -20.63 -12.93 -17.80
CA GLU A 98 -21.52 -13.68 -16.93
C GLU A 98 -20.78 -14.77 -16.13
N GLN A 99 -19.55 -14.49 -15.68
CA GLN A 99 -18.65 -15.45 -15.02
C GLN A 99 -18.14 -14.95 -13.69
N VAL A 100 -17.97 -15.87 -12.74
CA VAL A 100 -17.18 -15.65 -11.53
C VAL A 100 -16.13 -16.74 -11.40
N VAL A 101 -14.88 -16.32 -11.14
CA VAL A 101 -13.76 -17.19 -10.76
C VAL A 101 -13.62 -17.13 -9.25
N ILE A 102 -13.53 -18.29 -8.59
CA ILE A 102 -13.37 -18.42 -7.14
C ILE A 102 -12.05 -19.12 -6.86
N GLU A 103 -11.25 -18.51 -6.01
CA GLU A 103 -9.94 -19.03 -5.62
C GLU A 103 -9.74 -18.97 -4.10
N ASN A 104 -8.81 -19.75 -3.58
CA ASN A 104 -8.33 -19.51 -2.22
C ASN A 104 -7.57 -18.20 -2.21
N TRP A 105 -7.82 -17.35 -1.22
CA TRP A 105 -7.03 -16.15 -1.04
C TRP A 105 -5.59 -16.54 -0.71
N ASP A 106 -4.67 -16.11 -1.55
CA ASP A 106 -3.25 -16.23 -1.33
C ASP A 106 -2.63 -14.84 -1.38
N SER A 107 -2.27 -14.36 -0.22
CA SER A 107 -1.69 -13.02 -0.06
C SER A 107 -0.34 -12.84 -0.75
N SER A 108 0.37 -13.93 -1.03
CA SER A 108 1.63 -13.89 -1.77
C SER A 108 1.42 -13.67 -3.28
N ARG A 109 0.18 -13.83 -3.74
CA ARG A 109 -0.27 -13.58 -5.12
C ARG A 109 -1.19 -12.37 -5.22
N ALA A 110 -1.38 -11.66 -4.11
CA ALA A 110 -2.20 -10.46 -4.12
C ALA A 110 -1.67 -9.47 -5.17
N GLU A 111 -2.59 -8.82 -5.86
CA GLU A 111 -2.21 -7.68 -6.67
C GLU A 111 -1.49 -6.65 -5.80
N LEU A 112 -0.50 -5.98 -6.37
CA LEU A 112 0.35 -5.03 -5.64
C LEU A 112 -0.46 -4.01 -4.84
N ALA A 113 -1.62 -3.56 -5.36
CA ALA A 113 -2.51 -2.66 -4.64
C ALA A 113 -3.04 -3.28 -3.34
N ALA A 114 -3.48 -4.55 -3.41
CA ALA A 114 -3.97 -5.28 -2.23
C ALA A 114 -2.85 -5.52 -1.22
N GLU A 115 -1.64 -5.83 -1.68
CA GLU A 115 -0.47 -6.02 -0.83
C GLU A 115 -0.09 -4.74 -0.09
N LEU A 116 0.11 -3.64 -0.80
CA LEU A 116 0.48 -2.35 -0.22
C LEU A 116 -0.59 -1.80 0.74
N LEU A 117 -1.88 -1.97 0.39
CA LEU A 117 -2.99 -1.42 1.16
C LEU A 117 -3.44 -2.33 2.31
N SER A 118 -3.15 -3.63 2.26
CA SER A 118 -3.40 -4.55 3.38
C SER A 118 -2.56 -4.24 4.63
N GLY A 119 -1.52 -3.40 4.46
CA GLY A 119 -0.64 -2.97 5.55
C GLY A 119 0.34 -4.03 6.01
N ARG A 120 0.60 -5.04 5.19
CA ARG A 120 1.71 -5.97 5.37
C ARG A 120 3.02 -5.28 4.99
N THR A 121 3.51 -4.45 5.90
CA THR A 121 4.69 -3.62 5.70
C THR A 121 5.97 -4.29 6.15
N ASP A 122 5.87 -5.45 6.79
CA ASP A 122 7.03 -6.14 7.36
C ASP A 122 7.93 -6.73 6.27
N SER A 123 7.34 -7.17 5.14
CA SER A 123 8.06 -7.66 3.96
C SER A 123 8.66 -6.55 3.08
N LEU A 124 8.12 -5.33 3.14
CA LEU A 124 8.55 -4.26 2.24
C LEU A 124 10.06 -4.00 2.27
N ALA A 125 10.69 -4.14 3.44
CA ALA A 125 12.14 -3.95 3.58
C ALA A 125 12.97 -5.11 3.04
N GLU A 126 12.39 -6.29 3.00
CA GLU A 126 13.04 -7.47 2.46
C GLU A 126 12.94 -7.53 0.93
N GLU A 127 11.93 -6.83 0.38
CA GLU A 127 11.60 -6.85 -1.05
C GLU A 127 12.05 -5.59 -1.79
N TYR A 128 12.13 -4.43 -1.08
CA TYR A 128 12.40 -3.15 -1.70
C TYR A 128 13.47 -2.34 -0.96
N GLU A 129 14.34 -1.67 -1.71
CA GLU A 129 15.10 -0.52 -1.23
C GLU A 129 14.17 0.70 -1.26
N ILE A 130 13.98 1.38 -0.11
CA ILE A 130 13.01 2.46 0.04
C ILE A 130 13.71 3.80 0.23
N HIS A 131 13.40 4.76 -0.62
CA HIS A 131 13.84 6.14 -0.54
C HIS A 131 12.66 7.07 -0.33
N ILE A 132 12.91 8.24 0.25
CA ILE A 132 11.94 9.32 0.35
C ILE A 132 12.45 10.53 -0.42
N GLU A 133 11.63 11.09 -1.30
CA GLU A 133 11.90 12.37 -1.92
C GLU A 133 11.62 13.49 -0.89
N LYS A 134 12.63 14.32 -0.65
CA LYS A 134 12.53 15.53 0.17
C LYS A 134 12.36 16.72 -0.78
N ASP A 135 11.70 17.78 -0.32
CA ASP A 135 11.50 19.07 -1.05
C ASP A 135 10.31 19.13 -2.02
N ILE A 136 9.29 18.28 -1.87
CA ILE A 136 8.08 18.30 -2.69
C ILE A 136 6.98 19.22 -2.10
N GLY A 137 7.17 19.68 -0.86
CA GLY A 137 6.24 20.52 -0.08
C GLY A 137 6.18 20.06 1.39
N GLU A 138 5.73 20.94 2.28
CA GLU A 138 5.75 20.67 3.73
C GLU A 138 4.87 19.46 4.13
N ASP A 139 3.79 19.20 3.38
CA ASP A 139 2.79 18.18 3.67
C ASP A 139 2.87 16.97 2.72
N MET A 140 3.74 17.01 1.72
CA MET A 140 3.86 15.96 0.70
C MET A 140 5.02 15.02 1.00
N ALA A 141 4.77 13.72 0.85
CA ALA A 141 5.80 12.70 0.91
C ALA A 141 5.67 11.74 -0.28
N VAL A 142 6.77 11.53 -1.00
CA VAL A 142 6.85 10.50 -2.06
C VAL A 142 7.88 9.47 -1.66
N PHE A 143 7.43 8.23 -1.52
CA PHE A 143 8.27 7.08 -1.27
C PHE A 143 8.53 6.35 -2.58
N GLN A 144 9.81 6.19 -2.89
CA GLN A 144 10.26 5.42 -4.03
C GLN A 144 10.72 4.03 -3.55
N LEU A 145 10.13 2.99 -4.09
CA LEU A 145 10.45 1.59 -3.82
C LEU A 145 11.16 1.00 -5.04
N LEU A 146 12.36 0.52 -4.85
CA LEU A 146 13.17 -0.15 -5.87
C LEU A 146 13.21 -1.64 -5.54
N PRO A 147 12.65 -2.54 -6.37
CA PRO A 147 12.66 -3.97 -6.12
C PRO A 147 14.08 -4.51 -5.99
N LEU A 148 14.35 -5.31 -4.95
CA LEU A 148 15.63 -6.02 -4.76
C LEU A 148 15.73 -7.24 -5.67
N ASP A 149 14.58 -7.89 -5.99
CA ASP A 149 14.55 -8.98 -6.94
C ASP A 149 14.71 -8.47 -8.39
N GLN A 150 15.76 -8.95 -9.05
CA GLN A 150 16.02 -8.63 -10.45
C GLN A 150 14.95 -9.17 -11.43
N ASN A 151 14.16 -10.16 -11.00
CA ASN A 151 13.06 -10.73 -11.77
C ASN A 151 11.73 -10.01 -11.54
N SER A 152 11.65 -9.04 -10.64
CA SER A 152 10.44 -8.22 -10.46
C SER A 152 9.95 -7.66 -11.79
N LEU A 153 8.65 -7.61 -11.99
CA LEU A 153 8.03 -6.98 -13.17
C LEU A 153 8.22 -5.48 -13.19
N TYR A 154 8.39 -4.89 -12.01
CA TYR A 154 8.52 -3.44 -11.83
C TYR A 154 10.00 -3.03 -11.79
N ARG A 155 10.27 -1.85 -12.32
CA ARG A 155 11.53 -1.14 -12.19
C ARG A 155 11.51 -0.27 -10.95
N ARG A 156 10.35 0.33 -10.65
CA ARG A 156 10.14 1.27 -9.57
C ARG A 156 8.66 1.42 -9.26
N ILE A 157 8.36 1.66 -7.98
CA ILE A 157 7.03 2.01 -7.48
C ILE A 157 7.18 3.32 -6.72
N ASN A 158 6.34 4.33 -7.01
CA ASN A 158 6.28 5.55 -6.22
C ASN A 158 4.92 5.62 -5.51
N ILE A 159 4.94 5.87 -4.21
CA ILE A 159 3.74 6.02 -3.37
C ILE A 159 3.73 7.44 -2.80
N SER A 160 2.69 8.21 -3.13
CA SER A 160 2.57 9.61 -2.73
C SER A 160 1.50 9.80 -1.66
N PHE A 161 1.84 10.59 -0.66
CA PHE A 161 0.93 10.98 0.42
C PHE A 161 0.85 12.49 0.52
N ASP A 162 -0.31 13.00 0.94
CA ASP A 162 -0.52 14.34 1.49
C ASP A 162 -0.83 14.17 2.97
N ASN A 163 0.08 14.61 3.84
CA ASN A 163 0.07 14.28 5.26
C ASN A 163 0.00 12.75 5.49
N THR A 164 -1.21 12.25 5.79
CA THR A 164 -1.48 10.82 6.00
C THR A 164 -2.40 10.22 4.95
N ALA A 165 -2.90 11.04 4.01
CA ALA A 165 -3.80 10.59 2.97
C ALA A 165 -3.00 10.05 1.77
N LEU A 166 -3.28 8.82 1.36
CA LEU A 166 -2.72 8.24 0.14
C LEU A 166 -3.29 8.98 -1.08
N LEU A 167 -2.42 9.57 -1.90
CA LEU A 167 -2.81 10.31 -3.11
C LEU A 167 -2.69 9.46 -4.37
N SER A 168 -1.55 8.78 -4.54
CA SER A 168 -1.31 8.02 -5.76
C SER A 168 -0.28 6.91 -5.56
N ILE A 169 -0.38 5.91 -6.43
CA ILE A 169 0.64 4.89 -6.64
C ILE A 169 0.99 4.87 -8.12
N HIS A 170 2.28 5.02 -8.44
CA HIS A 170 2.80 4.95 -9.79
C HIS A 170 3.69 3.72 -9.93
N LEU A 171 3.42 2.89 -10.93
CA LEU A 171 4.16 1.69 -11.26
C LEU A 171 4.92 1.91 -12.56
N ASP A 172 6.24 1.81 -12.52
CA ASP A 172 7.09 1.78 -13.70
C ASP A 172 7.48 0.32 -13.98
N SER A 173 6.89 -0.29 -15.00
CA SER A 173 7.20 -1.67 -15.40
C SER A 173 8.48 -1.75 -16.23
N LYS A 174 9.15 -2.90 -16.18
CA LYS A 174 10.40 -3.14 -16.96
C LYS A 174 10.19 -3.16 -18.47
N ASN A 175 8.98 -3.50 -18.93
CA ASN A 175 8.60 -3.43 -20.35
C ASN A 175 8.36 -1.99 -20.85
N GLY A 176 8.43 -0.99 -19.95
CA GLY A 176 8.21 0.42 -20.25
C GLY A 176 6.79 0.92 -20.01
N GLN A 177 5.84 0.02 -19.75
CA GLN A 177 4.47 0.40 -19.39
C GLN A 177 4.46 1.11 -18.04
N LYS A 178 3.56 2.07 -17.87
CA LYS A 178 3.33 2.79 -16.61
C LYS A 178 1.88 2.67 -16.22
N THR A 179 1.64 2.40 -14.94
CA THR A 179 0.30 2.45 -14.35
C THR A 179 0.26 3.53 -13.28
N LEU A 180 -0.73 4.40 -13.32
CA LEU A 180 -1.03 5.38 -12.30
C LEU A 180 -2.37 5.03 -11.66
N TRP A 181 -2.39 4.90 -10.34
CA TRP A 181 -3.60 4.91 -9.54
C TRP A 181 -3.67 6.21 -8.77
N GLN A 182 -4.69 7.01 -9.01
CA GLN A 182 -4.96 8.25 -8.30
C GLN A 182 -6.17 8.06 -7.39
N PHE A 183 -5.97 8.21 -6.09
CA PHE A 183 -6.99 8.03 -5.06
C PHE A 183 -7.70 9.35 -4.79
N ASN A 184 -8.98 9.43 -5.13
CA ASN A 184 -9.78 10.62 -4.95
C ASN A 184 -10.58 10.53 -3.66
N GLN A 185 -10.50 11.59 -2.84
CA GLN A 185 -11.23 11.73 -1.58
C GLN A 185 -11.12 10.50 -0.66
N PRO A 186 -9.91 9.98 -0.37
CA PRO A 186 -9.75 8.79 0.44
C PRO A 186 -10.32 9.03 1.85
N GLN A 187 -11.20 8.14 2.28
CA GLN A 187 -11.77 8.13 3.61
C GLN A 187 -11.14 6.99 4.40
N ILE A 188 -10.37 7.33 5.43
CA ILE A 188 -9.65 6.37 6.26
C ILE A 188 -10.33 6.17 7.61
N ASN A 189 -10.25 4.94 8.12
CA ASN A 189 -10.71 4.53 9.45
C ASN A 189 -12.21 4.78 9.68
N GLN A 190 -13.02 4.78 8.61
CA GLN A 190 -14.47 4.77 8.69
C GLN A 190 -14.96 3.32 8.85
N GLN A 191 -16.10 3.16 9.53
CA GLN A 191 -16.71 1.84 9.68
C GLN A 191 -17.24 1.35 8.32
N LEU A 192 -16.76 0.18 7.89
CA LEU A 192 -17.25 -0.52 6.72
C LEU A 192 -18.08 -1.74 7.12
N PRO A 193 -19.18 -2.03 6.40
CA PRO A 193 -19.96 -3.23 6.66
C PRO A 193 -19.15 -4.48 6.29
N PRO A 194 -19.03 -5.49 7.18
CA PRO A 194 -18.29 -6.72 6.88
C PRO A 194 -18.80 -7.47 5.65
N ASP A 195 -20.09 -7.36 5.37
CA ASP A 195 -20.75 -8.02 4.23
C ASP A 195 -20.23 -7.50 2.88
N LEU A 196 -19.63 -6.31 2.85
CA LEU A 196 -19.01 -5.75 1.65
C LEU A 196 -17.94 -6.67 1.05
N PHE A 197 -17.27 -7.44 1.90
CA PHE A 197 -16.16 -8.32 1.52
C PHE A 197 -16.60 -9.78 1.30
N ASN A 198 -17.91 -10.06 1.30
CA ASN A 198 -18.47 -11.37 1.04
C ASN A 198 -19.36 -11.30 -0.21
N PHE A 199 -18.79 -11.66 -1.35
CA PHE A 199 -19.50 -11.60 -2.62
C PHE A 199 -20.67 -12.58 -2.67
N GLN A 200 -21.85 -12.06 -3.05
CA GLN A 200 -23.04 -12.87 -3.29
C GLN A 200 -23.16 -13.11 -4.79
N ILE A 201 -22.93 -14.36 -5.21
CA ILE A 201 -22.96 -14.73 -6.63
C ILE A 201 -24.37 -14.55 -7.18
N PRO A 202 -24.59 -13.73 -8.22
CA PRO A 202 -25.89 -13.59 -8.85
C PRO A 202 -26.37 -14.90 -9.46
N THR A 203 -27.69 -15.05 -9.62
CA THR A 203 -28.26 -16.22 -10.28
C THR A 203 -27.97 -16.22 -11.79
N GLY A 204 -27.62 -17.39 -12.34
CA GLY A 204 -27.37 -17.54 -13.78
C GLY A 204 -25.94 -17.26 -14.21
N ILE A 205 -25.04 -16.98 -13.28
CA ILE A 205 -23.61 -16.76 -13.53
C ILE A 205 -22.90 -18.11 -13.64
N ASP A 206 -21.99 -18.23 -14.60
CA ASP A 206 -21.06 -19.36 -14.70
C ASP A 206 -20.01 -19.30 -13.59
N ILE A 207 -19.80 -20.43 -12.91
CA ILE A 207 -18.90 -20.50 -11.74
C ILE A 207 -17.70 -21.37 -12.09
N VAL A 208 -16.52 -20.76 -12.07
CA VAL A 208 -15.22 -21.45 -12.17
C VAL A 208 -14.62 -21.52 -10.77
N ASP A 209 -14.72 -22.65 -10.12
CA ASP A 209 -14.19 -22.84 -8.76
C ASP A 209 -12.82 -23.53 -8.81
N ASN A 210 -11.77 -22.75 -8.58
CA ASN A 210 -10.37 -23.17 -8.58
C ASN A 210 -9.82 -23.38 -7.15
N ARG A 211 -10.69 -23.40 -6.14
CA ARG A 211 -10.23 -23.60 -4.77
C ARG A 211 -9.67 -25.02 -4.58
N VAL A 212 -8.44 -25.06 -4.04
CA VAL A 212 -7.79 -26.31 -3.66
C VAL A 212 -8.29 -26.70 -2.28
N SER A 213 -8.88 -27.89 -2.14
CA SER A 213 -9.21 -28.43 -0.83
C SER A 213 -7.92 -28.61 -0.02
N GLN A 214 -7.83 -27.97 1.13
CA GLN A 214 -6.77 -28.29 2.08
C GLN A 214 -7.19 -29.58 2.80
N ASP A 215 -6.64 -30.71 2.35
CA ASP A 215 -6.73 -32.00 3.05
C ASP A 215 -5.76 -32.04 4.24
#